data_609337becc2ecd930fbfea34c70511ca
#
_entry.id   609337becc2ecd930fbfea34c70511ca
#
_cell.length_a   1.000
_cell.length_b   1.000
_cell.length_c   1.000
_cell.angle_alpha   90.00
_cell.angle_beta   90.00
_cell.angle_gamma   90.00
#
_symmetry.space_group_name_H-M   'P 1'
#
loop_
_entity.id
_entity.type
_entity.pdbx_description
1 polymer ?
#
loop_
_entity_poly.entity_id
_entity_poly.type
_entity_poly.pdbx_seq_one_letter_code
_entity_poly.pdbx_strand_id
1 'polypeptide(L)'
;MEETTPTNITEKKSGLPWGKLLAWLGLFILLAIVAVGLLSSQQGPVTIGSPAPNFTLTTFDGQQITLEALRGKVVVINFWASWCKPCEQEAADLEAAWRYYEDRGDVVFLGVDWTDTETPAMAYLSKFDITYPNGPDLGTRISQAYRTTGVPETYIVDQNGVLAYIKLSPFLSLAEIKAAIDPLLKP
;
A
#
# COMPACT_ATOMS: atom_id res chain seq x y z
N MET A 1 71.35 41.63 43.76
CA MET A 1 69.98 41.42 44.25
C MET A 1 69.14 41.22 43.01
N GLU A 2 68.84 39.96 42.71
CA GLU A 2 68.14 39.56 41.50
C GLU A 2 66.76 39.06 41.95
N GLU A 3 65.75 39.79 41.58
CA GLU A 3 64.32 39.56 41.98
C GLU A 3 63.72 38.62 40.99
N THR A 4 63.52 37.37 41.41
CA THR A 4 62.87 36.33 40.60
C THR A 4 61.37 36.45 40.76
N THR A 5 60.71 36.88 39.70
CA THR A 5 59.24 36.93 39.59
C THR A 5 58.64 35.49 39.41
N PRO A 6 57.67 35.04 40.21
CA PRO A 6 57.06 33.72 40.01
C PRO A 6 56.08 33.77 38.85
N THR A 7 56.30 32.91 37.84
CA THR A 7 55.40 32.65 36.73
C THR A 7 54.19 31.82 37.22
N ASN A 8 53.04 32.45 37.23
CA ASN A 8 51.78 31.83 37.55
C ASN A 8 51.26 30.98 36.37
N ILE A 9 51.45 29.68 36.41
CA ILE A 9 50.91 28.74 35.43
C ILE A 9 49.49 28.43 35.80
N THR A 10 48.51 29.11 35.17
CA THR A 10 47.09 28.79 35.27
C THR A 10 46.84 27.51 34.48
N GLU A 11 46.72 26.38 35.15
CA GLU A 11 46.25 25.12 34.59
C GLU A 11 44.77 25.28 34.09
N LYS A 12 44.62 25.34 32.78
CA LYS A 12 43.29 25.37 32.12
C LYS A 12 42.70 23.98 32.24
N LYS A 13 41.83 23.74 33.23
CA LYS A 13 41.01 22.51 33.34
C LYS A 13 40.18 22.37 32.07
N SER A 14 40.57 21.46 31.20
CA SER A 14 39.79 21.07 30.03
C SER A 14 38.58 20.26 30.51
N GLY A 15 37.49 20.93 30.84
CA GLY A 15 36.23 20.29 31.09
C GLY A 15 35.80 19.52 29.83
N LEU A 16 35.40 18.28 30.01
CA LEU A 16 34.84 17.44 28.94
C LEU A 16 33.77 18.27 28.21
N PRO A 17 33.85 18.44 26.88
CA PRO A 17 32.94 19.33 26.13
C PRO A 17 31.54 18.68 25.98
N TRP A 18 30.80 18.65 27.07
CA TRP A 18 29.44 18.07 27.14
C TRP A 18 28.53 18.57 26.02
N GLY A 19 28.66 19.86 25.60
CA GLY A 19 27.88 20.40 24.49
C GLY A 19 28.19 19.70 23.16
N LYS A 20 29.46 19.32 22.92
CA LYS A 20 29.83 18.57 21.72
C LYS A 20 29.30 17.12 21.78
N LEU A 21 29.36 16.49 22.95
CA LEU A 21 28.81 15.13 23.13
C LEU A 21 27.29 15.10 22.92
N LEU A 22 26.55 16.06 23.46
CA LEU A 22 25.11 16.17 23.24
C LEU A 22 24.76 16.45 21.77
N ALA A 23 25.56 17.30 21.09
CA ALA A 23 25.36 17.57 19.66
C ALA A 23 25.59 16.31 18.81
N TRP A 24 26.64 15.54 19.09
CA TRP A 24 26.90 14.27 18.40
C TRP A 24 25.81 13.22 18.69
N LEU A 25 25.36 13.11 19.94
CA LEU A 25 24.26 12.21 20.33
C LEU A 25 22.97 12.58 19.57
N GLY A 26 22.62 13.86 19.52
CA GLY A 26 21.46 14.35 18.76
C GLY A 26 21.55 14.02 17.26
N LEU A 27 22.74 14.21 16.67
CA LEU A 27 22.99 13.86 15.27
C LEU A 27 22.83 12.34 15.02
N PHE A 28 23.39 11.49 15.90
CA PHE A 28 23.23 10.03 15.79
C PHE A 28 21.79 9.58 15.92
N ILE A 29 21.00 10.16 16.85
CA ILE A 29 19.58 9.87 16.98
C ILE A 29 18.82 10.27 15.72
N LEU A 30 19.10 11.46 15.18
CA LEU A 30 18.47 11.93 13.94
C LEU A 30 18.81 10.99 12.76
N LEU A 31 20.08 10.63 12.61
CA LEU A 31 20.50 9.70 11.54
C LEU A 31 19.89 8.31 11.71
N ALA A 32 19.73 7.82 12.94
CA ALA A 32 19.06 6.55 13.22
C ALA A 32 17.58 6.61 12.85
N ILE A 33 16.88 7.70 13.18
CA ILE A 33 15.46 7.90 12.81
C ILE A 33 15.33 7.93 11.28
N VAL A 34 16.18 8.68 10.59
CA VAL A 34 16.19 8.75 9.11
C VAL A 34 16.51 7.38 8.51
N ALA A 35 17.50 6.67 9.03
CA ALA A 35 17.87 5.33 8.56
C ALA A 35 16.74 4.33 8.75
N VAL A 36 16.08 4.31 9.92
CA VAL A 36 14.90 3.47 10.17
C VAL A 36 13.75 3.86 9.24
N GLY A 37 13.50 5.15 9.03
CA GLY A 37 12.50 5.64 8.08
C GLY A 37 12.78 5.20 6.64
N LEU A 38 14.03 5.30 6.19
CA LEU A 38 14.43 4.84 4.85
C LEU A 38 14.36 3.31 4.70
N LEU A 39 14.75 2.55 5.71
CA LEU A 39 14.66 1.09 5.70
C LEU A 39 13.22 0.61 5.71
N SER A 40 12.34 1.26 6.46
CA SER A 40 10.91 0.94 6.50
C SER A 40 10.16 1.36 5.22
N SER A 41 10.67 2.35 4.49
CA SER A 41 10.11 2.76 3.19
C SER A 41 10.57 1.88 2.02
N GLN A 42 11.56 1.01 2.21
CA GLN A 42 11.96 0.00 1.23
C GLN A 42 10.99 -1.20 1.28
N GLN A 43 9.73 -0.96 0.98
CA GLN A 43 8.84 -2.04 0.59
C GLN A 43 9.45 -2.70 -0.65
N GLY A 44 9.62 -4.03 -0.60
CA GLY A 44 10.17 -4.81 -1.69
C GLY A 44 9.46 -4.54 -3.03
N PRO A 45 9.98 -5.05 -4.15
CA PRO A 45 9.34 -4.87 -5.44
C PRO A 45 7.94 -5.47 -5.41
N VAL A 46 6.95 -4.73 -5.95
CA VAL A 46 5.59 -5.24 -6.17
C VAL A 46 5.65 -6.07 -7.44
N THR A 47 5.97 -7.36 -7.29
CA THR A 47 6.15 -8.31 -8.39
C THR A 47 5.45 -9.63 -8.08
N ILE A 48 5.10 -10.37 -9.11
CA ILE A 48 4.54 -11.72 -8.93
C ILE A 48 5.54 -12.57 -8.12
N GLY A 49 5.03 -13.28 -7.12
CA GLY A 49 5.82 -14.08 -6.18
C GLY A 49 6.28 -13.33 -4.92
N SER A 50 6.12 -11.99 -4.85
CA SER A 50 6.41 -11.24 -3.64
C SER A 50 5.20 -11.20 -2.68
N PRO A 51 5.41 -11.02 -1.36
CA PRO A 51 4.31 -10.73 -0.44
C PRO A 51 3.54 -9.49 -0.90
N ALA A 52 2.21 -9.58 -0.91
CA ALA A 52 1.35 -8.45 -1.23
C ALA A 52 1.49 -7.36 -0.15
N PRO A 53 1.63 -6.08 -0.53
CA PRO A 53 1.61 -4.97 0.43
C PRO A 53 0.33 -4.99 1.26
N ASN A 54 0.46 -5.03 2.59
CA ASN A 54 -0.71 -5.00 3.46
C ASN A 54 -1.32 -3.60 3.50
N PHE A 55 -2.66 -3.52 3.58
CA PHE A 55 -3.40 -2.27 3.69
C PHE A 55 -4.70 -2.47 4.46
N THR A 56 -5.31 -1.35 4.85
CA THR A 56 -6.69 -1.29 5.34
C THR A 56 -7.48 -0.40 4.39
N LEU A 57 -8.53 -0.96 3.81
CA LEU A 57 -9.52 -0.23 3.01
C LEU A 57 -10.71 0.10 3.91
N THR A 58 -11.08 1.37 3.99
CA THR A 58 -12.37 1.78 4.54
C THR A 58 -13.34 1.91 3.36
N THR A 59 -14.35 1.08 3.33
CA THR A 59 -15.33 1.04 2.24
C THR A 59 -16.29 2.23 2.29
N PHE A 60 -17.01 2.49 1.19
CA PHE A 60 -18.00 3.58 1.14
C PHE A 60 -19.16 3.39 2.15
N ASP A 61 -19.44 2.17 2.60
CA ASP A 61 -20.42 1.87 3.66
C ASP A 61 -19.81 1.89 5.07
N GLY A 62 -18.53 2.29 5.21
CA GLY A 62 -17.83 2.48 6.48
C GLY A 62 -17.22 1.21 7.09
N GLN A 63 -17.24 0.07 6.41
CA GLN A 63 -16.54 -1.13 6.88
C GLN A 63 -15.02 -0.97 6.74
N GLN A 64 -14.27 -1.60 7.64
CA GLN A 64 -12.81 -1.67 7.54
C GLN A 64 -12.39 -3.09 7.16
N ILE A 65 -11.73 -3.22 6.03
CA ILE A 65 -11.22 -4.49 5.50
C ILE A 65 -9.70 -4.40 5.44
N THR A 66 -9.00 -5.30 6.15
CA THR A 66 -7.54 -5.41 6.06
C THR A 66 -7.18 -6.60 5.17
N LEU A 67 -6.18 -6.46 4.31
CA LEU A 67 -5.72 -7.57 3.48
C LEU A 67 -5.25 -8.75 4.34
N GLU A 68 -4.62 -8.47 5.49
CA GLU A 68 -4.16 -9.50 6.43
C GLU A 68 -5.32 -10.38 6.95
N ALA A 69 -6.51 -9.80 7.18
CA ALA A 69 -7.68 -10.56 7.64
C ALA A 69 -8.27 -11.49 6.55
N LEU A 70 -7.86 -11.32 5.30
CA LEU A 70 -8.32 -12.12 4.17
C LEU A 70 -7.38 -13.29 3.83
N ARG A 71 -6.40 -13.59 4.70
CA ARG A 71 -5.54 -14.78 4.54
C ARG A 71 -6.39 -16.04 4.40
N GLY A 72 -5.97 -16.94 3.53
CA GLY A 72 -6.72 -18.15 3.19
C GLY A 72 -7.71 -17.98 2.03
N LYS A 73 -7.90 -16.73 1.55
CA LYS A 73 -8.74 -16.41 0.39
C LYS A 73 -7.89 -15.89 -0.76
N VAL A 74 -8.36 -16.06 -1.97
CA VAL A 74 -7.86 -15.33 -3.15
C VAL A 74 -8.49 -13.94 -3.13
N VAL A 75 -7.66 -12.89 -3.22
CA VAL A 75 -8.14 -11.51 -3.17
C VAL A 75 -7.82 -10.80 -4.49
N VAL A 76 -8.85 -10.32 -5.17
CA VAL A 76 -8.77 -9.52 -6.38
C VAL A 76 -8.87 -8.04 -5.97
N ILE A 77 -7.81 -7.28 -6.18
CA ILE A 77 -7.72 -5.87 -5.84
C ILE A 77 -7.70 -5.09 -7.15
N ASN A 78 -8.80 -4.39 -7.45
CA ASN A 78 -8.93 -3.57 -8.65
C ASN A 78 -8.82 -2.09 -8.30
N PHE A 79 -7.83 -1.41 -8.87
CA PHE A 79 -7.70 0.05 -8.80
C PHE A 79 -8.45 0.67 -9.97
N TRP A 80 -9.37 1.58 -9.66
CA TRP A 80 -10.26 2.20 -10.62
C TRP A 80 -10.55 3.66 -10.28
N ALA A 81 -11.25 4.39 -11.15
CA ALA A 81 -11.79 5.71 -10.88
C ALA A 81 -13.00 5.99 -11.77
N SER A 82 -13.92 6.86 -11.35
CA SER A 82 -15.12 7.18 -12.12
C SER A 82 -14.84 7.90 -13.46
N TRP A 83 -13.74 8.65 -13.52
CA TRP A 83 -13.28 9.33 -14.73
C TRP A 83 -12.48 8.43 -15.69
N CYS A 84 -12.23 7.18 -15.31
CA CYS A 84 -11.42 6.23 -16.09
C CYS A 84 -12.27 5.50 -17.13
N LYS A 85 -12.16 5.89 -18.40
CA LYS A 85 -12.90 5.25 -19.50
C LYS A 85 -12.54 3.76 -19.72
N PRO A 86 -11.26 3.34 -19.65
CA PRO A 86 -10.93 1.92 -19.73
C PRO A 86 -11.50 1.10 -18.56
N CYS A 87 -11.67 1.70 -17.35
CA CYS A 87 -12.28 1.01 -16.22
C CYS A 87 -13.76 0.67 -16.48
N GLU A 88 -14.48 1.52 -17.23
CA GLU A 88 -15.87 1.23 -17.64
C GLU A 88 -15.97 -0.03 -18.51
N GLN A 89 -14.90 -0.39 -19.24
CA GLN A 89 -14.90 -1.54 -20.15
C GLN A 89 -14.88 -2.87 -19.38
N GLU A 90 -14.21 -2.92 -18.22
CA GLU A 90 -14.08 -4.14 -17.42
C GLU A 90 -15.10 -4.24 -16.28
N ALA A 91 -15.80 -3.14 -15.96
CA ALA A 91 -16.65 -3.05 -14.77
C ALA A 91 -17.72 -4.16 -14.70
N ALA A 92 -18.44 -4.40 -15.80
CA ALA A 92 -19.46 -5.42 -15.86
C ALA A 92 -18.88 -6.86 -15.76
N ASP A 93 -17.71 -7.10 -16.35
CA ASP A 93 -17.04 -8.40 -16.29
C ASP A 93 -16.47 -8.67 -14.88
N LEU A 94 -15.95 -7.64 -14.19
CA LEU A 94 -15.51 -7.76 -12.79
C LEU A 94 -16.69 -8.07 -11.87
N GLU A 95 -17.83 -7.38 -12.03
CA GLU A 95 -19.04 -7.68 -11.26
C GLU A 95 -19.57 -9.09 -11.55
N ALA A 96 -19.61 -9.50 -12.83
CA ALA A 96 -20.00 -10.85 -13.19
C ALA A 96 -19.07 -11.92 -12.60
N ALA A 97 -17.76 -11.63 -12.53
CA ALA A 97 -16.80 -12.52 -11.87
C ALA A 97 -17.05 -12.57 -10.36
N TRP A 98 -17.28 -11.43 -9.72
CA TRP A 98 -17.62 -11.38 -8.30
C TRP A 98 -18.83 -12.24 -7.99
N ARG A 99 -19.95 -12.03 -8.69
CA ARG A 99 -21.19 -12.83 -8.51
C ARG A 99 -20.99 -14.33 -8.76
N TYR A 100 -20.06 -14.69 -9.63
CA TYR A 100 -19.71 -16.09 -9.88
C TYR A 100 -18.97 -16.73 -8.69
N TYR A 101 -18.13 -15.94 -7.98
CA TYR A 101 -17.30 -16.47 -6.90
C TYR A 101 -17.83 -16.18 -5.49
N GLU A 102 -18.76 -15.25 -5.29
CA GLU A 102 -19.18 -14.78 -3.96
C GLU A 102 -19.68 -15.91 -3.06
N ASP A 103 -20.49 -16.83 -3.61
CA ASP A 103 -21.05 -17.96 -2.86
C ASP A 103 -19.99 -19.00 -2.44
N ARG A 104 -18.81 -18.99 -3.04
CA ARG A 104 -17.72 -19.91 -2.68
C ARG A 104 -17.08 -19.55 -1.35
N GLY A 105 -17.06 -18.27 -1.00
CA GLY A 105 -16.47 -17.75 0.23
C GLY A 105 -14.93 -17.76 0.30
N ASP A 106 -14.24 -18.30 -0.73
CA ASP A 106 -12.78 -18.38 -0.83
C ASP A 106 -12.16 -17.36 -1.80
N VAL A 107 -12.99 -16.50 -2.43
CA VAL A 107 -12.56 -15.39 -3.28
C VAL A 107 -13.20 -14.10 -2.75
N VAL A 108 -12.44 -13.01 -2.75
CA VAL A 108 -12.91 -11.67 -2.37
C VAL A 108 -12.47 -10.66 -3.43
N PHE A 109 -13.36 -9.78 -3.83
CA PHE A 109 -13.06 -8.64 -4.68
C PHE A 109 -13.04 -7.37 -3.83
N LEU A 110 -12.07 -6.50 -4.06
CA LEU A 110 -11.92 -5.18 -3.44
C LEU A 110 -11.67 -4.14 -4.53
N GLY A 111 -12.53 -3.13 -4.59
CA GLY A 111 -12.32 -1.97 -5.45
C GLY A 111 -11.66 -0.84 -4.66
N VAL A 112 -10.54 -0.35 -5.17
CA VAL A 112 -9.81 0.78 -4.61
C VAL A 112 -9.99 1.97 -5.55
N ASP A 113 -10.81 2.92 -5.13
CA ASP A 113 -11.12 4.12 -5.90
C ASP A 113 -9.98 5.14 -5.76
N TRP A 114 -9.24 5.33 -6.86
CA TRP A 114 -8.00 6.11 -6.89
C TRP A 114 -8.23 7.57 -7.26
N THR A 115 -7.91 8.49 -6.34
CA THR A 115 -7.92 9.94 -6.56
C THR A 115 -9.24 10.47 -7.14
N ASP A 116 -10.33 10.00 -6.61
CA ASP A 116 -11.68 10.40 -7.01
C ASP A 116 -12.45 11.02 -5.83
N THR A 117 -13.64 11.51 -6.07
CA THR A 117 -14.55 12.01 -5.05
C THR A 117 -15.76 11.09 -4.90
N GLU A 118 -16.33 11.04 -3.70
CA GLU A 118 -17.38 10.07 -3.35
C GLU A 118 -18.59 10.10 -4.28
N THR A 119 -19.08 11.29 -4.65
CA THR A 119 -20.30 11.42 -5.47
C THR A 119 -20.17 10.78 -6.84
N PRO A 120 -19.15 11.08 -7.69
CA PRO A 120 -18.97 10.40 -8.97
C PRO A 120 -18.59 8.92 -8.80
N ALA A 121 -17.83 8.56 -7.75
CA ALA A 121 -17.53 7.17 -7.46
C ALA A 121 -18.79 6.34 -7.20
N MET A 122 -19.70 6.84 -6.35
CA MET A 122 -20.98 6.17 -6.08
C MET A 122 -21.89 6.09 -7.32
N ALA A 123 -21.88 7.13 -8.16
CA ALA A 123 -22.60 7.11 -9.43
C ALA A 123 -22.05 6.04 -10.39
N TYR A 124 -20.72 5.85 -10.43
CA TYR A 124 -20.06 4.79 -11.20
C TYR A 124 -20.46 3.40 -10.68
N LEU A 125 -20.35 3.15 -9.37
CA LEU A 125 -20.74 1.87 -8.77
C LEU A 125 -22.20 1.53 -9.08
N SER A 126 -23.10 2.50 -8.95
CA SER A 126 -24.52 2.35 -9.29
C SER A 126 -24.75 2.10 -10.79
N LYS A 127 -24.02 2.80 -11.67
CA LYS A 127 -24.15 2.66 -13.14
C LYS A 127 -23.85 1.24 -13.62
N PHE A 128 -22.84 0.60 -13.01
CA PHE A 128 -22.37 -0.75 -13.39
C PHE A 128 -22.88 -1.85 -12.45
N ASP A 129 -23.81 -1.52 -11.53
CA ASP A 129 -24.41 -2.45 -10.56
C ASP A 129 -23.34 -3.22 -9.75
N ILE A 130 -22.25 -2.52 -9.37
CA ILE A 130 -21.11 -3.11 -8.64
C ILE A 130 -21.50 -3.34 -7.19
N THR A 131 -21.38 -4.59 -6.73
CA THR A 131 -21.82 -5.03 -5.39
C THR A 131 -20.68 -5.47 -4.48
N TYR A 132 -19.48 -5.78 -5.01
CA TYR A 132 -18.34 -6.09 -4.16
C TYR A 132 -17.86 -4.85 -3.40
N PRO A 133 -17.15 -5.04 -2.26
CA PRO A 133 -16.65 -3.93 -1.43
C PRO A 133 -15.76 -2.96 -2.19
N ASN A 134 -16.08 -1.68 -2.13
CA ASN A 134 -15.32 -0.59 -2.73
C ASN A 134 -15.07 0.52 -1.71
N GLY A 135 -13.93 1.18 -1.80
CA GLY A 135 -13.60 2.30 -0.92
C GLY A 135 -12.58 3.26 -1.51
N PRO A 136 -12.55 4.53 -1.02
CA PRO A 136 -11.68 5.56 -1.55
C PRO A 136 -10.24 5.42 -1.05
N ASP A 137 -9.27 5.71 -1.91
CA ASP A 137 -7.86 5.91 -1.58
C ASP A 137 -7.43 7.36 -1.79
N LEU A 138 -8.13 8.30 -1.16
CA LEU A 138 -7.91 9.75 -1.29
C LEU A 138 -6.47 10.17 -0.94
N GLY A 139 -5.85 9.49 0.03
CA GLY A 139 -4.46 9.72 0.43
C GLY A 139 -3.44 8.97 -0.40
N THR A 140 -3.86 8.25 -1.41
CA THR A 140 -3.03 7.42 -2.31
C THR A 140 -2.10 6.43 -1.58
N ARG A 141 -2.47 6.03 -0.35
CA ARG A 141 -1.61 5.15 0.48
C ARG A 141 -1.59 3.73 -0.04
N ILE A 142 -2.74 3.23 -0.47
CA ILE A 142 -2.89 1.86 -0.99
C ILE A 142 -2.22 1.81 -2.37
N SER A 143 -2.55 2.76 -3.25
CA SER A 143 -1.99 2.84 -4.60
C SER A 143 -0.47 3.05 -4.58
N GLN A 144 0.08 3.86 -3.67
CA GLN A 144 1.52 4.00 -3.50
C GLN A 144 2.18 2.70 -3.03
N ALA A 145 1.55 1.96 -2.09
CA ALA A 145 2.05 0.68 -1.63
C ALA A 145 2.12 -0.35 -2.77
N TYR A 146 1.13 -0.36 -3.66
CA TYR A 146 1.08 -1.20 -4.86
C TYR A 146 1.85 -0.62 -6.04
N ARG A 147 2.38 0.62 -5.92
CA ARG A 147 3.08 1.35 -6.98
C ARG A 147 2.21 1.51 -8.23
N THR A 148 0.91 1.67 -8.03
CA THR A 148 -0.05 1.93 -9.10
C THR A 148 0.36 3.18 -9.87
N THR A 149 0.46 3.06 -11.18
CA THR A 149 0.88 4.13 -12.09
C THR A 149 -0.27 4.70 -12.90
N GLY A 150 -1.40 3.99 -12.92
CA GLY A 150 -2.60 4.38 -13.64
C GLY A 150 -3.77 3.46 -13.29
N VAL A 151 -4.93 3.73 -13.88
CA VAL A 151 -6.12 2.88 -13.77
C VAL A 151 -6.65 2.52 -15.16
N PRO A 152 -7.19 1.30 -15.35
CA PRO A 152 -7.30 0.25 -14.34
C PRO A 152 -6.01 -0.55 -14.16
N GLU A 153 -5.75 -0.94 -12.92
CA GLU A 153 -4.75 -1.94 -12.57
C GLU A 153 -5.36 -2.97 -11.62
N THR A 154 -5.13 -4.25 -11.87
CA THR A 154 -5.66 -5.33 -11.01
C THR A 154 -4.53 -6.22 -10.51
N TYR A 155 -4.54 -6.45 -9.20
CA TYR A 155 -3.61 -7.33 -8.50
C TYR A 155 -4.38 -8.48 -7.88
N ILE A 156 -3.94 -9.73 -8.12
CA ILE A 156 -4.55 -10.91 -7.50
C ILE A 156 -3.56 -11.51 -6.51
N VAL A 157 -4.02 -11.64 -5.29
CA VAL A 157 -3.26 -12.19 -4.15
C VAL A 157 -3.77 -13.59 -3.87
N ASP A 158 -2.84 -14.54 -3.73
CA ASP A 158 -3.18 -15.92 -3.41
C ASP A 158 -3.56 -16.11 -1.94
N GLN A 159 -3.98 -17.31 -1.58
CA GLN A 159 -4.37 -17.68 -0.21
C GLN A 159 -3.26 -17.52 0.83
N ASN A 160 -1.98 -17.49 0.41
CA ASN A 160 -0.82 -17.26 1.26
C ASN A 160 -0.46 -15.78 1.39
N GLY A 161 -1.20 -14.89 0.70
CA GLY A 161 -0.96 -13.45 0.66
C GLY A 161 0.23 -13.06 -0.22
N VAL A 162 0.49 -13.84 -1.26
CA VAL A 162 1.52 -13.60 -2.27
C VAL A 162 0.86 -13.07 -3.53
N LEU A 163 1.47 -12.09 -4.18
CA LEU A 163 1.03 -11.58 -5.48
C LEU A 163 1.17 -12.68 -6.53
N ALA A 164 0.06 -13.19 -7.02
CA ALA A 164 0.01 -14.27 -8.00
C ALA A 164 -0.19 -13.75 -9.43
N TYR A 165 -0.86 -12.61 -9.60
CA TYR A 165 -1.15 -12.04 -10.90
C TYR A 165 -1.19 -10.52 -10.84
N ILE A 166 -0.75 -9.86 -11.92
CA ILE A 166 -0.78 -8.39 -12.08
C ILE A 166 -1.25 -8.07 -13.49
N LYS A 167 -2.28 -7.24 -13.62
CA LYS A 167 -2.82 -6.74 -14.88
C LYS A 167 -2.77 -5.20 -14.86
N LEU A 168 -1.99 -4.62 -15.78
CA LEU A 168 -1.80 -3.16 -15.90
C LEU A 168 -2.63 -2.57 -17.06
N SER A 169 -3.76 -3.19 -17.38
CA SER A 169 -4.72 -2.79 -18.42
C SER A 169 -6.07 -3.41 -18.11
N PRO A 170 -7.17 -2.96 -18.71
CA PRO A 170 -8.47 -3.56 -18.43
C PRO A 170 -8.51 -5.05 -18.82
N PHE A 171 -9.26 -5.83 -18.06
CA PHE A 171 -9.69 -7.15 -18.50
C PHE A 171 -10.65 -7.01 -19.68
N LEU A 172 -10.54 -7.92 -20.63
CA LEU A 172 -11.33 -7.87 -21.86
C LEU A 172 -12.54 -8.82 -21.84
N SER A 173 -12.65 -9.68 -20.83
CA SER A 173 -13.76 -10.60 -20.67
C SER A 173 -13.78 -11.26 -19.29
N LEU A 174 -14.95 -11.73 -18.87
CA LEU A 174 -15.13 -12.60 -17.71
C LEU A 174 -14.23 -13.86 -17.79
N ALA A 175 -14.05 -14.42 -18.97
CA ALA A 175 -13.20 -15.61 -19.16
C ALA A 175 -11.72 -15.32 -18.82
N GLU A 176 -11.22 -14.14 -19.15
CA GLU A 176 -9.86 -13.73 -18.79
C GLU A 176 -9.70 -13.56 -17.27
N ILE A 177 -10.68 -12.97 -16.59
CA ILE A 177 -10.68 -12.83 -15.13
C ILE A 177 -10.68 -14.21 -14.46
N LYS A 178 -11.54 -15.11 -14.92
CA LYS A 178 -11.60 -16.48 -14.40
C LYS A 178 -10.30 -17.25 -14.64
N ALA A 179 -9.67 -17.10 -15.80
CA ALA A 179 -8.40 -17.74 -16.11
C ALA A 179 -7.26 -17.26 -15.18
N ALA A 180 -7.35 -16.03 -14.64
CA ALA A 180 -6.39 -15.52 -13.67
C ALA A 180 -6.68 -16.01 -12.23
N ILE A 181 -7.94 -16.31 -11.89
CA ILE A 181 -8.37 -16.71 -10.53
C ILE A 181 -8.37 -18.22 -10.34
N ASP A 182 -8.98 -18.98 -11.28
CA ASP A 182 -9.21 -20.42 -11.13
C ASP A 182 -7.98 -21.25 -10.77
N PRO A 183 -6.77 -20.97 -11.32
CA PRO A 183 -5.54 -21.71 -10.96
C PRO A 183 -5.11 -21.53 -9.51
N LEU A 184 -5.60 -20.50 -8.81
CA LEU A 184 -5.23 -20.15 -7.43
C LEU A 184 -6.17 -20.80 -6.41
N LEU A 185 -7.30 -21.35 -6.87
CA LEU A 185 -8.29 -21.98 -6.02
C LEU A 185 -7.86 -23.43 -5.70
N LYS A 186 -8.09 -23.81 -4.45
CA LYS A 186 -7.93 -25.23 -4.09
C LYS A 186 -9.10 -26.04 -4.64
N PRO A 187 -8.85 -27.26 -5.10
CA PRO A 187 -9.89 -28.16 -5.56
C PRO A 187 -10.88 -28.55 -4.46
#